data_48b5e6d4678a2e519f90e9fc4b585640
#
_entry.id   48b5e6d4678a2e519f90e9fc4b585640
#
_cell.length_a   1.000
_cell.length_b   1.000
_cell.length_c   1.000
_cell.angle_alpha   90.00
_cell.angle_beta   90.00
_cell.angle_gamma   90.00
#
_symmetry.space_group_name_H-M   'P 1'
#
loop_
_entity.id
_entity.type
_entity.pdbx_description
1 polymer ?
#
loop_
_entity_poly.entity_id
_entity_poly.type
_entity_poly.pdbx_seq_one_letter_code
_entity_poly.pdbx_strand_id
1 'polypeptide(L)'
;FRQYPYGSDFCNRLTEITDGIRQVKHYTYDNSGNMLSDGEMSYLYDGFGRLEQVTKADGSFQKNHYNAEGLRAEMEENGQLVKFLYNENREAVAEEESDGNVIRYIRRLGLISSDSEKAKTYYHYVSDEQGSITHVINGEEKESGELPQEDVQSRVLNHYEYDAFGNTIRCEEQVHNRFRYTGEQYDPLTGQYYLRARYYNPVSARFTQEDTYYGDGLNLYAYCKNNPVVYYDPSGYKDKRQTPCKEETSVGESGAGESGSGSSISEFDA
;
A
#
# COMPACT_ATOMS: atom_id res chain seq x y z
N PHE A 1 0.42 -22.84 -1.05
CA PHE A 1 -0.57 -22.20 -1.93
C PHE A 1 -1.89 -22.96 -1.79
N ARG A 2 -2.90 -22.38 -1.12
CA ARG A 2 -4.27 -22.88 -1.21
C ARG A 2 -4.87 -22.33 -2.49
N GLN A 3 -4.96 -23.15 -3.51
CA GLN A 3 -5.71 -22.79 -4.72
C GLN A 3 -7.18 -22.99 -4.40
N TYR A 4 -7.89 -21.89 -4.14
CA TYR A 4 -9.35 -21.95 -4.02
C TYR A 4 -9.94 -22.06 -5.44
N PRO A 5 -10.90 -22.96 -5.69
CA PRO A 5 -11.67 -22.91 -6.92
C PRO A 5 -12.44 -21.61 -6.95
N TYR A 6 -12.30 -20.85 -8.02
CA TYR A 6 -12.99 -19.57 -8.23
C TYR A 6 -13.70 -19.59 -9.59
N GLY A 7 -14.88 -18.99 -9.65
CA GLY A 7 -15.58 -18.66 -10.88
C GLY A 7 -15.22 -17.26 -11.34
N SER A 8 -15.10 -17.06 -12.64
CA SER A 8 -14.98 -15.74 -13.26
C SER A 8 -15.85 -15.64 -14.49
N ASP A 9 -16.32 -14.43 -14.80
CA ASP A 9 -17.04 -14.14 -16.04
C ASP A 9 -16.09 -13.83 -17.20
N PHE A 10 -16.67 -13.50 -18.38
CA PHE A 10 -15.90 -13.16 -19.58
C PHE A 10 -15.07 -11.87 -19.45
N CYS A 11 -15.35 -11.02 -18.45
CA CYS A 11 -14.61 -9.80 -18.11
C CYS A 11 -13.55 -10.04 -17.05
N ASN A 12 -13.25 -11.28 -16.69
CA ASN A 12 -12.36 -11.67 -15.57
C ASN A 12 -12.84 -11.18 -14.20
N ARG A 13 -14.12 -10.84 -14.03
CA ARG A 13 -14.71 -10.54 -12.74
C ARG A 13 -14.80 -11.82 -11.92
N LEU A 14 -14.38 -11.74 -10.67
CA LEU A 14 -14.51 -12.85 -9.75
C LEU A 14 -15.99 -13.03 -9.38
N THR A 15 -16.61 -14.15 -9.70
CA THR A 15 -18.02 -14.40 -9.41
C THR A 15 -18.23 -15.21 -8.14
N GLU A 16 -17.30 -16.08 -7.83
CA GLU A 16 -17.36 -16.90 -6.62
C GLU A 16 -15.98 -17.36 -6.15
N ILE A 17 -15.83 -17.54 -4.85
CA ILE A 17 -14.72 -18.29 -4.24
C ILE A 17 -15.32 -19.37 -3.35
N THR A 18 -14.83 -20.59 -3.48
CA THR A 18 -15.19 -21.71 -2.58
C THR A 18 -14.01 -21.96 -1.65
N ASP A 19 -14.24 -21.86 -0.35
CA ASP A 19 -13.25 -22.33 0.62
C ASP A 19 -13.23 -23.89 0.62
N GLY A 20 -12.16 -24.46 1.17
CA GLY A 20 -11.99 -25.93 1.23
C GLY A 20 -13.05 -26.65 2.10
N ILE A 21 -14.00 -25.92 2.70
CA ILE A 21 -15.06 -26.40 3.61
C ILE A 21 -16.46 -26.27 2.97
N ARG A 22 -16.54 -25.87 1.68
CA ARG A 22 -17.77 -25.63 0.90
C ARG A 22 -18.57 -24.36 1.25
N GLN A 23 -17.99 -23.36 1.90
CA GLN A 23 -18.61 -22.04 1.94
C GLN A 23 -18.29 -21.33 0.63
N VAL A 24 -19.32 -20.91 -0.09
CA VAL A 24 -19.20 -20.18 -1.35
C VAL A 24 -19.48 -18.72 -1.07
N LYS A 25 -18.49 -17.86 -1.35
CA LYS A 25 -18.67 -16.40 -1.37
C LYS A 25 -19.03 -15.98 -2.80
N HIS A 26 -20.11 -15.24 -2.95
CA HIS A 26 -20.55 -14.71 -4.23
C HIS A 26 -20.21 -13.23 -4.34
N TYR A 27 -19.68 -12.85 -5.49
CA TYR A 27 -19.28 -11.49 -5.81
C TYR A 27 -20.22 -10.90 -6.87
N THR A 28 -20.61 -9.66 -6.68
CA THR A 28 -21.43 -8.93 -7.64
C THR A 28 -20.78 -7.62 -8.04
N TYR A 29 -21.04 -7.16 -9.26
CA TYR A 29 -20.42 -5.96 -9.83
C TYR A 29 -21.46 -5.08 -10.51
N ASP A 30 -21.18 -3.78 -10.60
CA ASP A 30 -21.92 -2.86 -11.46
C ASP A 30 -21.48 -2.98 -12.94
N ASN A 31 -22.12 -2.19 -13.80
CA ASN A 31 -21.80 -2.18 -15.23
C ASN A 31 -20.40 -1.57 -15.52
N SER A 32 -19.86 -0.78 -14.61
CA SER A 32 -18.53 -0.17 -14.71
C SER A 32 -17.42 -1.07 -14.16
N GLY A 33 -17.76 -2.28 -13.70
CA GLY A 33 -16.80 -3.24 -13.16
C GLY A 33 -16.40 -3.00 -11.71
N ASN A 34 -17.13 -2.16 -10.97
CA ASN A 34 -16.90 -1.99 -9.53
C ASN A 34 -17.62 -3.09 -8.75
N MET A 35 -16.94 -3.69 -7.77
CA MET A 35 -17.52 -4.72 -6.90
C MET A 35 -18.61 -4.14 -6.00
N LEU A 36 -19.83 -4.64 -6.10
CA LEU A 36 -20.96 -4.23 -5.24
C LEU A 36 -21.09 -5.06 -3.97
N SER A 37 -20.66 -6.32 -4.01
CA SER A 37 -20.65 -7.19 -2.84
C SER A 37 -19.62 -8.31 -2.98
N ASP A 38 -19.04 -8.73 -1.86
CA ASP A 38 -18.21 -9.93 -1.73
C ASP A 38 -18.90 -11.04 -0.91
N GLY A 39 -20.21 -10.86 -0.64
CA GLY A 39 -21.02 -11.76 0.16
C GLY A 39 -21.01 -11.45 1.66
N GLU A 40 -20.06 -10.66 2.18
CA GLU A 40 -19.95 -10.23 3.58
C GLU A 40 -20.14 -8.72 3.72
N MET A 41 -19.69 -7.97 2.73
CA MET A 41 -19.73 -6.52 2.68
C MET A 41 -20.45 -6.04 1.41
N SER A 42 -21.05 -4.86 1.50
CA SER A 42 -21.61 -4.12 0.37
C SER A 42 -20.80 -2.85 0.14
N TYR A 43 -20.64 -2.49 -1.13
CA TYR A 43 -19.78 -1.41 -1.61
C TYR A 43 -20.60 -0.41 -2.43
N LEU A 44 -20.40 0.86 -2.15
CA LEU A 44 -21.00 1.97 -2.89
C LEU A 44 -19.89 2.84 -3.49
N TYR A 45 -20.08 3.26 -4.73
CA TYR A 45 -19.12 4.09 -5.46
C TYR A 45 -19.73 5.42 -5.83
N ASP A 46 -18.91 6.46 -5.88
CA ASP A 46 -19.31 7.77 -6.37
C ASP A 46 -19.40 7.82 -7.91
N GLY A 47 -19.82 8.97 -8.45
CA GLY A 47 -19.97 9.15 -9.91
C GLY A 47 -18.66 9.05 -10.72
N PHE A 48 -17.51 8.99 -10.06
CA PHE A 48 -16.19 8.78 -10.67
C PHE A 48 -15.68 7.33 -10.52
N GLY A 49 -16.49 6.43 -9.94
CA GLY A 49 -16.11 5.04 -9.69
C GLY A 49 -15.17 4.87 -8.49
N ARG A 50 -15.06 5.85 -7.58
CA ARG A 50 -14.26 5.75 -6.37
C ARG A 50 -15.10 5.19 -5.22
N LEU A 51 -14.50 4.34 -4.39
CA LEU A 51 -15.19 3.68 -3.29
C LEU A 51 -15.66 4.70 -2.23
N GLU A 52 -16.95 5.02 -2.20
CA GLU A 52 -17.54 5.99 -1.29
C GLU A 52 -17.88 5.38 0.07
N GLN A 53 -18.44 4.16 0.07
CA GLN A 53 -18.84 3.50 1.31
C GLN A 53 -18.69 1.98 1.24
N VAL A 54 -18.29 1.40 2.36
CA VAL A 54 -18.38 -0.03 2.63
C VAL A 54 -19.25 -0.25 3.86
N THR A 55 -20.14 -1.25 3.82
CA THR A 55 -21.00 -1.58 4.95
C THR A 55 -20.98 -3.10 5.15
N LYS A 56 -20.77 -3.53 6.40
CA LYS A 56 -20.87 -4.94 6.83
C LYS A 56 -22.30 -5.30 7.24
N ALA A 57 -22.56 -6.61 7.30
CA ALA A 57 -23.86 -7.13 7.72
C ALA A 57 -24.25 -6.76 9.15
N ASP A 58 -23.28 -6.50 10.04
CA ASP A 58 -23.49 -6.05 11.42
C ASP A 58 -23.79 -4.55 11.54
N GLY A 59 -23.80 -3.82 10.40
CA GLY A 59 -24.05 -2.40 10.33
C GLY A 59 -22.80 -1.53 10.51
N SER A 60 -21.63 -2.12 10.79
CA SER A 60 -20.37 -1.36 10.79
C SER A 60 -20.05 -0.87 9.38
N PHE A 61 -19.46 0.32 9.28
CA PHE A 61 -19.27 0.99 8.00
C PHE A 61 -17.96 1.79 7.96
N GLN A 62 -17.49 1.98 6.73
CA GLN A 62 -16.45 2.94 6.38
C GLN A 62 -16.96 3.84 5.26
N LYS A 63 -16.78 5.15 5.39
CA LYS A 63 -17.03 6.14 4.33
C LYS A 63 -15.75 6.85 3.95
N ASN A 64 -15.60 7.15 2.67
CA ASN A 64 -14.44 7.82 2.13
C ASN A 64 -14.86 9.08 1.36
N HIS A 65 -14.14 10.17 1.58
CA HIS A 65 -14.28 11.40 0.81
C HIS A 65 -12.97 11.71 0.10
N TYR A 66 -13.08 12.15 -1.15
CA TYR A 66 -11.92 12.35 -2.01
C TYR A 66 -11.74 13.83 -2.36
N ASN A 67 -10.48 14.27 -2.41
CA ASN A 67 -10.15 15.61 -2.86
C ASN A 67 -10.23 15.74 -4.39
N ALA A 68 -9.93 16.94 -4.91
CA ALA A 68 -9.97 17.22 -6.35
C ALA A 68 -8.97 16.41 -7.18
N GLU A 69 -7.90 15.89 -6.55
CA GLU A 69 -6.90 15.01 -7.19
C GLU A 69 -7.29 13.54 -7.17
N GLY A 70 -8.45 13.21 -6.59
CA GLY A 70 -8.95 11.85 -6.45
C GLY A 70 -8.27 11.06 -5.33
N LEU A 71 -7.56 11.73 -4.40
CA LEU A 71 -7.00 11.09 -3.22
C LEU A 71 -8.00 11.10 -2.08
N ARG A 72 -8.04 10.02 -1.28
CA ARG A 72 -8.89 9.91 -0.10
C ARG A 72 -8.47 10.93 0.96
N ALA A 73 -9.16 12.07 0.99
CA ALA A 73 -8.88 13.16 1.93
C ALA A 73 -9.43 12.87 3.32
N GLU A 74 -10.55 12.15 3.40
CA GLU A 74 -11.19 11.81 4.67
C GLU A 74 -11.68 10.36 4.65
N MET A 75 -11.63 9.73 5.81
CA MET A 75 -12.19 8.39 6.06
C MET A 75 -12.94 8.44 7.38
N GLU A 76 -14.19 8.02 7.37
CA GLU A 76 -15.00 7.82 8.58
C GLU A 76 -15.20 6.32 8.78
N GLU A 77 -14.76 5.78 9.91
CA GLU A 77 -15.01 4.40 10.31
C GLU A 77 -15.86 4.39 11.59
N ASN A 78 -17.09 3.89 11.49
CA ASN A 78 -18.02 3.80 12.62
C ASN A 78 -18.17 5.11 13.43
N GLY A 79 -18.15 6.26 12.73
CA GLY A 79 -18.28 7.59 13.35
C GLY A 79 -16.95 8.22 13.80
N GLN A 80 -15.82 7.55 13.61
CA GLN A 80 -14.49 8.10 13.84
C GLN A 80 -13.95 8.64 12.51
N LEU A 81 -13.77 9.96 12.44
CA LEU A 81 -13.26 10.65 11.26
C LEU A 81 -11.74 10.80 11.34
N VAL A 82 -11.06 10.45 10.25
CA VAL A 82 -9.64 10.71 10.03
C VAL A 82 -9.49 11.49 8.74
N LYS A 83 -8.67 12.55 8.76
CA LYS A 83 -8.32 13.34 7.57
C LYS A 83 -6.87 13.09 7.19
N PHE A 84 -6.61 13.04 5.89
CA PHE A 84 -5.27 12.77 5.35
C PHE A 84 -4.70 13.96 4.60
N LEU A 85 -3.43 14.22 4.82
CA LEU A 85 -2.65 15.18 4.05
C LEU A 85 -1.62 14.42 3.19
N TYR A 86 -1.53 14.80 1.91
CA TYR A 86 -0.64 14.16 0.94
C TYR A 86 0.44 15.12 0.46
N ASN A 87 1.61 14.58 0.13
CA ASN A 87 2.68 15.31 -0.56
C ASN A 87 2.47 15.28 -2.09
N GLU A 88 3.40 15.90 -2.82
CA GLU A 88 3.42 15.93 -4.30
C GLU A 88 3.54 14.54 -4.94
N ASN A 89 4.10 13.57 -4.22
CA ASN A 89 4.20 12.18 -4.65
C ASN A 89 2.93 11.35 -4.37
N ARG A 90 1.85 12.02 -3.87
CA ARG A 90 0.58 11.38 -3.49
C ARG A 90 0.73 10.39 -2.33
N GLU A 91 1.72 10.58 -1.47
CA GLU A 91 1.94 9.81 -0.25
C GLU A 91 1.36 10.55 0.94
N ALA A 92 0.64 9.85 1.82
CA ALA A 92 0.15 10.46 3.05
C ALA A 92 1.33 10.84 3.96
N VAL A 93 1.39 12.12 4.34
CA VAL A 93 2.43 12.70 5.21
C VAL A 93 1.89 13.12 6.57
N ALA A 94 0.58 13.21 6.73
CA ALA A 94 -0.06 13.38 8.02
C ALA A 94 -1.48 12.81 8.00
N GLU A 95 -1.97 12.47 9.20
CA GLU A 95 -3.37 12.24 9.46
C GLU A 95 -3.82 13.01 10.71
N GLU A 96 -5.04 13.52 10.68
CA GLU A 96 -5.72 14.19 11.78
C GLU A 96 -6.89 13.33 12.24
N GLU A 97 -6.84 12.87 13.48
CA GLU A 97 -7.89 12.06 14.10
C GLU A 97 -9.03 12.94 14.62
N SER A 98 -10.21 12.35 14.88
CA SER A 98 -11.41 13.05 15.32
C SER A 98 -11.25 13.82 16.64
N ASP A 99 -10.30 13.43 17.49
CA ASP A 99 -9.96 14.11 18.74
C ASP A 99 -8.96 15.27 18.55
N GLY A 100 -8.55 15.55 17.29
CA GLY A 100 -7.57 16.56 16.92
C GLY A 100 -6.12 16.14 17.17
N ASN A 101 -5.86 14.85 17.37
CA ASN A 101 -4.50 14.33 17.34
C ASN A 101 -3.98 14.34 15.91
N VAL A 102 -2.78 14.84 15.69
CA VAL A 102 -2.11 14.85 14.38
C VAL A 102 -0.90 13.95 14.44
N ILE A 103 -0.89 12.95 13.56
CA ILE A 103 0.25 12.05 13.36
C ILE A 103 0.94 12.48 12.08
N ARG A 104 2.24 12.78 12.16
CA ARG A 104 3.06 13.15 11.01
C ARG A 104 3.92 11.97 10.60
N TYR A 105 4.10 11.77 9.30
CA TYR A 105 4.85 10.69 8.71
C TYR A 105 6.08 11.20 7.99
N ILE A 106 7.25 10.73 8.37
CA ILE A 106 8.53 11.04 7.74
C ILE A 106 8.84 9.95 6.72
N ARG A 107 9.00 10.35 5.45
CA ARG A 107 9.23 9.47 4.31
C ARG A 107 10.45 9.88 3.51
N ARG A 108 11.09 8.91 2.85
CA ARG A 108 12.11 9.13 1.83
C ARG A 108 11.89 8.15 0.68
N LEU A 109 12.53 6.97 0.69
CA LEU A 109 12.25 5.86 -0.24
C LEU A 109 11.14 4.94 0.30
N GLY A 110 10.63 5.21 1.49
CA GLY A 110 9.59 4.49 2.19
C GLY A 110 9.23 5.23 3.47
N LEU A 111 8.39 4.65 4.31
CA LEU A 111 8.04 5.17 5.61
C LEU A 111 9.18 4.92 6.60
N ILE A 112 9.69 5.98 7.24
CA ILE A 112 10.82 5.92 8.18
C ILE A 112 10.34 6.01 9.62
N SER A 113 9.56 7.06 9.92
CA SER A 113 9.09 7.34 11.27
C SER A 113 7.78 8.08 11.28
N SER A 114 7.10 8.07 12.40
CA SER A 114 5.97 8.95 12.68
C SER A 114 6.09 9.56 14.07
N ASP A 115 5.49 10.72 14.24
CA ASP A 115 5.40 11.41 15.51
C ASP A 115 4.04 12.05 15.73
N SER A 116 3.65 12.18 16.99
CA SER A 116 2.50 12.97 17.39
C SER A 116 2.84 13.80 18.63
N GLU A 117 2.69 15.11 18.52
CA GLU A 117 2.93 16.04 19.64
C GLU A 117 1.88 15.89 20.73
N LYS A 118 0.61 15.63 20.38
CA LYS A 118 -0.48 15.48 21.33
C LYS A 118 -0.37 14.18 22.09
N ALA A 119 -0.15 13.08 21.38
CA ALA A 119 0.01 11.75 21.97
C ALA A 119 1.41 11.55 22.58
N LYS A 120 2.37 12.44 22.30
CA LYS A 120 3.79 12.33 22.69
C LYS A 120 4.39 10.99 22.29
N THR A 121 4.11 10.57 21.04
CA THR A 121 4.59 9.32 20.48
C THR A 121 5.61 9.59 19.39
N TYR A 122 6.62 8.75 19.32
CA TYR A 122 7.59 8.72 18.23
C TYR A 122 7.90 7.27 17.88
N TYR A 123 7.60 6.88 16.64
CA TYR A 123 7.77 5.51 16.18
C TYR A 123 8.73 5.45 14.99
N HIS A 124 9.53 4.39 14.93
CA HIS A 124 10.30 4.00 13.76
C HIS A 124 9.66 2.80 13.09
N TYR A 125 9.72 2.76 11.77
CA TYR A 125 9.20 1.69 10.94
C TYR A 125 10.34 0.88 10.33
N VAL A 126 10.25 -0.43 10.45
CA VAL A 126 11.14 -1.36 9.76
C VAL A 126 10.35 -2.00 8.65
N SER A 127 10.87 -1.93 7.43
CA SER A 127 10.26 -2.53 6.24
C SER A 127 11.12 -3.64 5.67
N ASP A 128 10.47 -4.58 4.98
CA ASP A 128 11.12 -5.56 4.15
C ASP A 128 11.61 -4.96 2.81
N GLU A 129 12.17 -5.80 1.94
CA GLU A 129 12.67 -5.40 0.61
C GLU A 129 11.55 -4.90 -0.32
N GLN A 130 10.29 -5.23 -0.03
CA GLN A 130 9.11 -4.78 -0.78
C GLN A 130 8.52 -3.46 -0.24
N GLY A 131 9.07 -2.95 0.87
CA GLY A 131 8.54 -1.78 1.56
C GLY A 131 7.38 -2.10 2.51
N SER A 132 7.07 -3.37 2.73
CA SER A 132 6.03 -3.77 3.69
C SER A 132 6.54 -3.55 5.12
N ILE A 133 5.74 -2.91 5.95
CA ILE A 133 6.11 -2.67 7.34
C ILE A 133 6.07 -4.00 8.11
N THR A 134 7.21 -4.41 8.62
CA THR A 134 7.35 -5.64 9.41
C THR A 134 7.34 -5.36 10.90
N HIS A 135 7.91 -4.22 11.33
CA HIS A 135 7.92 -3.84 12.75
C HIS A 135 7.65 -2.34 12.92
N VAL A 136 7.02 -2.02 14.04
CA VAL A 136 6.96 -0.66 14.58
C VAL A 136 7.72 -0.67 15.90
N ILE A 137 8.67 0.24 16.04
CA ILE A 137 9.59 0.32 17.18
C ILE A 137 9.36 1.64 17.91
N ASN A 138 9.31 1.61 19.23
CA ASN A 138 9.29 2.82 20.03
C ASN A 138 10.59 3.61 19.83
N GLY A 139 10.45 4.86 19.36
CA GLY A 139 11.55 5.76 19.05
C GLY A 139 11.91 6.75 20.17
N GLU A 140 11.22 6.72 21.31
CA GLU A 140 11.48 7.68 22.40
C GLU A 140 12.94 7.62 22.84
N GLU A 141 13.64 8.76 22.67
CA GLU A 141 14.95 8.97 23.27
C GLU A 141 14.74 9.28 24.76
N LYS A 142 15.52 8.61 25.63
CA LYS A 142 15.58 9.03 27.04
C LYS A 142 16.21 10.43 27.09
N GLU A 143 15.67 11.32 27.91
CA GLU A 143 16.16 12.70 28.11
C GLU A 143 17.68 12.80 28.42
N SER A 144 18.36 11.70 28.71
CA SER A 144 19.79 11.64 28.99
C SER A 144 20.70 11.66 27.76
N GLY A 145 20.18 11.58 26.52
CA GLY A 145 20.98 11.49 25.29
C GLY A 145 21.78 10.17 25.19
N GLU A 146 21.64 9.26 26.14
CA GLU A 146 22.20 7.91 26.08
C GLU A 146 21.23 7.01 25.26
N LEU A 147 21.76 6.37 24.23
CA LEU A 147 21.05 5.29 23.56
C LEU A 147 20.66 4.24 24.62
N PRO A 148 19.38 3.85 24.71
CA PRO A 148 18.97 2.84 25.67
C PRO A 148 19.82 1.59 25.45
N GLN A 149 20.48 1.10 26.49
CA GLN A 149 21.15 -0.22 26.49
C GLN A 149 20.13 -1.37 26.52
N GLU A 150 18.84 -1.05 26.38
CA GLU A 150 17.78 -2.04 26.31
C GLU A 150 17.85 -2.78 24.97
N ASP A 151 17.66 -4.08 25.02
CA ASP A 151 17.55 -4.93 23.84
C ASP A 151 16.51 -4.34 22.87
N VAL A 152 16.85 -4.21 21.58
CA VAL A 152 15.96 -3.70 20.54
C VAL A 152 14.61 -4.44 20.57
N GLN A 153 14.63 -5.72 20.93
CA GLN A 153 13.44 -6.54 21.07
C GLN A 153 12.42 -5.99 22.08
N SER A 154 12.88 -5.36 23.16
CA SER A 154 12.01 -4.77 24.20
C SER A 154 11.29 -3.51 23.74
N ARG A 155 11.73 -2.92 22.62
CA ARG A 155 11.17 -1.70 22.02
C ARG A 155 10.20 -1.98 20.87
N VAL A 156 10.08 -3.24 20.44
CA VAL A 156 9.14 -3.62 19.37
C VAL A 156 7.71 -3.53 19.90
N LEU A 157 6.91 -2.69 19.27
CA LEU A 157 5.50 -2.48 19.61
C LEU A 157 4.59 -3.31 18.70
N ASN A 158 4.92 -3.38 17.40
CA ASN A 158 4.16 -4.16 16.45
C ASN A 158 5.08 -5.07 15.65
N HIS A 159 4.56 -6.26 15.33
CA HIS A 159 5.21 -7.20 14.41
C HIS A 159 4.18 -7.78 13.44
N TYR A 160 4.51 -7.72 12.14
CA TYR A 160 3.68 -8.23 11.05
C TYR A 160 4.48 -9.17 10.16
N GLU A 161 3.81 -10.23 9.71
CA GLU A 161 4.30 -11.11 8.65
C GLU A 161 3.22 -11.23 7.59
N TYR A 162 3.63 -11.25 6.32
CA TYR A 162 2.72 -11.28 5.18
C TYR A 162 3.02 -12.49 4.29
N ASP A 163 1.99 -12.99 3.62
CA ASP A 163 2.22 -13.84 2.45
C ASP A 163 2.59 -12.99 1.23
N ALA A 164 2.91 -13.66 0.12
CA ALA A 164 3.32 -12.98 -1.11
C ALA A 164 2.28 -11.97 -1.64
N PHE A 165 1.00 -12.12 -1.29
CA PHE A 165 -0.09 -11.25 -1.74
C PHE A 165 -0.54 -10.23 -0.68
N GLY A 166 0.18 -10.14 0.44
CA GLY A 166 -0.11 -9.16 1.48
C GLY A 166 -1.19 -9.57 2.49
N ASN A 167 -1.61 -10.84 2.49
CA ASN A 167 -2.39 -11.33 3.61
C ASN A 167 -1.51 -11.35 4.86
N THR A 168 -2.02 -10.78 5.94
CA THR A 168 -1.31 -10.79 7.22
C THR A 168 -1.40 -12.20 7.82
N ILE A 169 -0.25 -12.91 7.91
CA ILE A 169 -0.13 -14.25 8.51
C ILE A 169 0.13 -14.17 10.01
N ARG A 170 0.81 -13.10 10.45
CA ARG A 170 1.03 -12.77 11.87
C ARG A 170 0.79 -11.29 12.08
N CYS A 171 0.07 -10.96 13.14
CA CYS A 171 -0.21 -9.59 13.55
C CYS A 171 -0.14 -9.52 15.08
N GLU A 172 0.92 -8.87 15.58
CA GLU A 172 1.09 -8.50 16.98
C GLU A 172 1.11 -6.98 17.01
N GLU A 173 0.05 -6.34 17.51
CA GLU A 173 -0.14 -4.89 17.42
C GLU A 173 -0.46 -4.33 18.80
N GLN A 174 0.45 -3.50 19.32
CA GLN A 174 0.28 -2.77 20.59
C GLN A 174 -0.14 -1.31 20.34
N VAL A 175 0.22 -0.77 19.17
CA VAL A 175 -0.12 0.60 18.76
C VAL A 175 -0.75 0.59 17.38
N HIS A 176 -1.69 1.52 17.15
CA HIS A 176 -2.31 1.63 15.84
C HIS A 176 -1.28 1.92 14.76
N ASN A 177 -1.34 1.18 13.64
CA ASN A 177 -0.51 1.38 12.47
C ASN A 177 -1.34 1.27 11.19
N ARG A 178 -1.37 2.34 10.43
CA ARG A 178 -2.13 2.43 9.18
C ARG A 178 -1.40 1.81 7.99
N PHE A 179 -0.05 1.80 8.01
CA PHE A 179 0.75 1.37 6.86
C PHE A 179 1.25 -0.06 7.07
N ARG A 180 0.98 -0.94 6.10
CA ARG A 180 1.35 -2.35 6.21
C ARG A 180 2.04 -2.86 4.95
N TYR A 181 1.46 -3.81 4.24
CA TYR A 181 2.03 -4.44 3.05
C TYR A 181 2.38 -3.39 1.98
N THR A 182 3.58 -3.48 1.41
CA THR A 182 4.19 -2.52 0.45
C THR A 182 4.15 -1.06 0.90
N GLY A 183 4.02 -0.81 2.23
CA GLY A 183 3.91 0.53 2.79
C GLY A 183 2.60 1.26 2.49
N GLU A 184 1.55 0.55 2.07
CA GLU A 184 0.27 1.10 1.71
C GLU A 184 -0.71 1.14 2.90
N GLN A 185 -1.70 2.06 2.81
CA GLN A 185 -2.72 2.21 3.84
C GLN A 185 -3.60 0.96 3.90
N TYR A 186 -3.69 0.37 5.08
CA TYR A 186 -4.56 -0.76 5.38
C TYR A 186 -5.80 -0.29 6.11
N ASP A 187 -6.96 -0.71 5.66
CA ASP A 187 -8.25 -0.40 6.27
C ASP A 187 -8.74 -1.63 7.07
N PRO A 188 -8.64 -1.61 8.41
CA PRO A 188 -8.94 -2.78 9.25
C PRO A 188 -10.38 -3.27 9.12
N LEU A 189 -11.34 -2.37 8.91
CA LEU A 189 -12.74 -2.73 8.74
C LEU A 189 -12.95 -3.59 7.50
N THR A 190 -12.32 -3.23 6.38
CA THR A 190 -12.52 -3.92 5.09
C THR A 190 -11.52 -5.03 4.84
N GLY A 191 -10.37 -5.01 5.53
CA GLY A 191 -9.25 -5.88 5.25
C GLY A 191 -8.56 -5.60 3.91
N GLN A 192 -8.73 -4.40 3.36
CA GLN A 192 -8.21 -4.00 2.05
C GLN A 192 -7.13 -2.95 2.17
N TYR A 193 -6.31 -2.83 1.11
CA TYR A 193 -5.31 -1.79 0.96
C TYR A 193 -5.80 -0.70 0.02
N TYR A 194 -5.66 0.56 0.42
CA TYR A 194 -5.93 1.71 -0.41
C TYR A 194 -4.70 2.08 -1.24
N LEU A 195 -4.77 1.82 -2.55
CA LEU A 195 -3.71 2.12 -3.51
C LEU A 195 -4.05 3.36 -4.37
N ARG A 196 -4.55 4.41 -3.77
CA ARG A 196 -4.96 5.70 -4.36
C ARG A 196 -6.11 5.55 -5.35
N ALA A 197 -5.87 4.95 -6.53
CA ALA A 197 -6.91 4.81 -7.55
C ALA A 197 -7.90 3.69 -7.28
N ARG A 198 -7.43 2.59 -6.68
CA ARG A 198 -8.22 1.38 -6.43
C ARG A 198 -7.97 0.80 -5.05
N TYR A 199 -8.87 -0.08 -4.65
CA TYR A 199 -8.71 -0.88 -3.44
C TYR A 199 -8.27 -2.29 -3.80
N TYR A 200 -7.23 -2.76 -3.14
CA TYR A 200 -6.67 -4.09 -3.30
C TYR A 200 -7.12 -4.99 -2.16
N ASN A 201 -7.71 -6.13 -2.50
CA ASN A 201 -8.11 -7.16 -1.54
C ASN A 201 -7.07 -8.30 -1.56
N PRO A 202 -6.26 -8.47 -0.51
CA PRO A 202 -5.20 -9.48 -0.47
C PRO A 202 -5.76 -10.90 -0.41
N VAL A 203 -6.98 -11.09 0.14
CA VAL A 203 -7.61 -12.42 0.24
C VAL A 203 -7.97 -12.97 -1.12
N SER A 204 -8.48 -12.14 -2.03
CA SER A 204 -8.78 -12.50 -3.41
C SER A 204 -7.58 -12.30 -4.34
N ALA A 205 -6.51 -11.64 -3.87
CA ALA A 205 -5.34 -11.25 -4.64
C ALA A 205 -5.68 -10.35 -5.85
N ARG A 206 -6.71 -9.49 -5.71
CA ARG A 206 -7.27 -8.68 -6.79
C ARG A 206 -7.67 -7.29 -6.34
N PHE A 207 -7.75 -6.39 -7.30
CA PHE A 207 -8.46 -5.13 -7.14
C PHE A 207 -9.97 -5.36 -7.08
N THR A 208 -10.68 -4.51 -6.34
CA THR A 208 -12.15 -4.53 -6.24
C THR A 208 -12.83 -3.76 -7.35
N GLN A 209 -12.06 -3.01 -8.14
CA GLN A 209 -12.50 -2.19 -9.25
C GLN A 209 -11.75 -2.55 -10.51
N GLU A 210 -12.45 -2.46 -11.65
CA GLU A 210 -11.84 -2.62 -12.96
C GLU A 210 -10.82 -1.49 -13.24
N ASP A 211 -9.71 -1.84 -13.88
CA ASP A 211 -8.71 -0.84 -14.26
C ASP A 211 -9.24 0.01 -15.42
N THR A 212 -9.07 1.31 -15.32
CA THR A 212 -9.32 2.25 -16.42
C THR A 212 -8.15 2.29 -17.41
N TYR A 213 -6.99 1.71 -17.05
CA TYR A 213 -5.81 1.62 -17.89
C TYR A 213 -5.69 0.23 -18.53
N TYR A 214 -5.95 0.14 -19.83
CA TYR A 214 -5.96 -1.13 -20.58
C TYR A 214 -4.56 -1.62 -21.00
N GLY A 215 -3.48 -0.99 -20.55
CA GLY A 215 -2.11 -1.29 -20.98
C GLY A 215 -1.41 -2.42 -20.23
N ASP A 216 -1.92 -2.86 -19.08
CA ASP A 216 -1.25 -3.84 -18.20
C ASP A 216 -1.71 -5.29 -18.38
N GLY A 217 -2.46 -5.59 -19.46
CA GLY A 217 -2.89 -6.94 -19.80
C GLY A 217 -4.41 -7.07 -19.95
N LEU A 218 -4.88 -8.31 -20.16
CA LEU A 218 -6.30 -8.59 -20.40
C LEU A 218 -7.12 -8.72 -19.11
N ASN A 219 -6.47 -8.91 -17.96
CA ASN A 219 -7.16 -9.03 -16.67
C ASN A 219 -7.05 -7.71 -15.90
N LEU A 220 -8.08 -6.88 -15.99
CA LEU A 220 -8.14 -5.54 -15.42
C LEU A 220 -8.28 -5.50 -13.88
N TYR A 221 -8.40 -6.66 -13.24
CA TYR A 221 -8.45 -6.81 -11.79
C TYR A 221 -7.16 -7.39 -11.19
N ALA A 222 -6.20 -7.79 -12.04
CA ALA A 222 -4.98 -8.43 -11.56
C ALA A 222 -4.09 -7.43 -10.82
N TYR A 223 -3.65 -7.79 -9.62
CA TYR A 223 -2.60 -7.08 -8.90
C TYR A 223 -1.23 -7.61 -9.36
N CYS A 224 -0.34 -6.69 -9.77
CA CYS A 224 1.06 -6.99 -10.11
C CYS A 224 1.21 -8.19 -11.08
N LYS A 225 0.34 -8.32 -12.08
CA LYS A 225 0.34 -9.45 -13.03
C LYS A 225 0.33 -10.83 -12.35
N ASN A 226 -0.27 -10.93 -11.17
CA ASN A 226 -0.23 -12.09 -10.29
C ASN A 226 1.20 -12.52 -9.85
N ASN A 227 2.14 -11.58 -9.88
CA ASN A 227 3.52 -11.81 -9.43
C ASN A 227 4.00 -10.66 -8.51
N PRO A 228 3.41 -10.53 -7.31
CA PRO A 228 3.73 -9.45 -6.38
C PRO A 228 5.11 -9.58 -5.72
N VAL A 229 5.81 -10.72 -5.90
CA VAL A 229 7.21 -10.87 -5.45
C VAL A 229 8.18 -10.05 -6.30
N VAL A 230 7.83 -9.80 -7.57
CA VAL A 230 8.66 -9.06 -8.52
C VAL A 230 8.15 -7.66 -8.77
N TYR A 231 6.85 -7.44 -8.59
CA TYR A 231 6.18 -6.18 -8.89
C TYR A 231 5.44 -5.65 -7.67
N TYR A 232 5.25 -4.33 -7.63
CA TYR A 232 4.36 -3.62 -6.70
C TYR A 232 3.61 -2.53 -7.44
N ASP A 233 2.43 -2.17 -7.01
CA ASP A 233 1.63 -1.09 -7.62
C ASP A 233 1.43 0.06 -6.62
N PRO A 234 2.19 1.16 -6.75
CA PRO A 234 2.08 2.29 -5.83
C PRO A 234 0.96 3.27 -6.19
N SER A 235 0.22 3.03 -7.26
CA SER A 235 -0.76 3.98 -7.79
C SER A 235 -2.17 3.42 -7.87
N GLY A 236 -2.30 2.11 -7.87
CA GLY A 236 -3.54 1.41 -8.19
C GLY A 236 -3.89 1.42 -9.68
N TYR A 237 -2.94 1.80 -10.56
CA TYR A 237 -3.09 1.78 -12.03
C TYR A 237 -2.03 0.92 -12.70
N LYS A 238 -0.78 1.02 -12.24
CA LYS A 238 0.35 0.42 -12.95
C LYS A 238 1.39 -0.14 -12.01
N ASP A 239 1.70 -1.41 -12.26
CA ASP A 239 2.78 -2.08 -11.56
C ASP A 239 4.17 -1.53 -11.94
N LYS A 240 5.05 -1.52 -10.96
CA LYS A 240 6.47 -1.24 -11.10
C LYS A 240 7.25 -2.48 -10.73
N ARG A 241 8.35 -2.73 -11.44
CA ARG A 241 9.27 -3.80 -11.07
C ARG A 241 10.08 -3.37 -9.86
N GLN A 242 10.20 -4.24 -8.89
CA GLN A 242 11.14 -4.05 -7.80
C GLN A 242 12.56 -4.10 -8.35
N THR A 243 13.34 -3.06 -8.10
CA THR A 243 14.76 -3.08 -8.36
C THR A 243 15.45 -3.54 -7.09
N PRO A 244 16.23 -4.64 -7.11
CA PRO A 244 17.08 -4.98 -5.97
C PRO A 244 17.95 -3.77 -5.64
N CYS A 245 18.15 -3.47 -4.36
CA CYS A 245 19.13 -2.47 -3.93
C CYS A 245 20.43 -2.79 -4.63
N LYS A 246 20.88 -1.91 -5.54
CA LYS A 246 22.25 -1.99 -6.05
C LYS A 246 23.14 -1.66 -4.87
N GLU A 247 23.93 -2.62 -4.42
CA GLU A 247 25.10 -2.32 -3.62
C GLU A 247 25.89 -1.28 -4.41
N GLU A 248 26.02 -0.08 -3.88
CA GLU A 248 26.99 0.89 -4.38
C GLU A 248 28.37 0.33 -4.09
N THR A 249 28.90 -0.46 -5.01
CA THR A 249 30.32 -0.76 -5.05
C THR A 249 31.00 0.53 -5.48
N SER A 250 31.39 1.31 -4.49
CA SER A 250 32.37 2.38 -4.65
C SER A 250 33.73 1.76 -4.94
N VAL A 251 33.98 1.39 -6.18
CA VAL A 251 35.32 1.13 -6.65
C VAL A 251 35.81 2.43 -7.28
N GLY A 252 36.56 3.18 -6.50
CA GLY A 252 37.37 4.24 -7.00
C GLY A 252 38.45 3.65 -7.88
N GLU A 253 38.37 3.83 -9.19
CA GLU A 253 39.52 3.75 -10.06
C GLU A 253 40.08 5.15 -10.26
N SER A 254 41.22 5.34 -9.59
CA SER A 254 42.13 6.42 -9.83
C SER A 254 42.93 6.13 -11.13
N GLY A 255 42.83 6.98 -12.04
CA GLY A 255 43.83 7.42 -12.82
C GLY A 255 44.64 6.85 -13.82
N ALA A 256 44.92 7.24 -14.83
CA ALA A 256 46.18 7.67 -15.46
C ALA A 256 45.87 8.14 -16.88
N GLY A 257 46.29 9.32 -17.18
CA GLY A 257 46.17 9.88 -18.51
C GLY A 257 47.14 9.25 -19.49
N GLU A 258 46.77 9.31 -20.75
CA GLU A 258 47.74 9.44 -21.81
C GLU A 258 47.15 10.23 -22.99
N SER A 259 47.97 11.15 -23.45
CA SER A 259 47.80 12.07 -24.55
C SER A 259 47.98 11.37 -25.90
N GLY A 260 47.21 11.79 -26.89
CA GLY A 260 47.45 11.34 -28.28
C GLY A 260 46.66 12.19 -29.26
N SER A 261 47.37 13.11 -29.87
CA SER A 261 46.99 14.01 -30.95
C SER A 261 46.65 13.30 -32.28
N GLY A 262 45.76 13.91 -33.05
CA GLY A 262 45.59 13.50 -34.45
C GLY A 262 44.40 14.17 -35.15
N SER A 263 44.70 15.23 -35.85
CA SER A 263 43.88 16.02 -36.78
C SER A 263 43.36 15.22 -38.00
N SER A 264 42.16 15.55 -38.51
CA SER A 264 41.98 16.14 -39.86
C SER A 264 40.54 16.13 -40.34
N ILE A 265 40.13 17.23 -40.74
CA ILE A 265 39.20 17.87 -41.66
C ILE A 265 38.76 17.04 -42.88
N SER A 266 37.47 17.09 -43.23
CA SER A 266 36.85 17.41 -44.52
C SER A 266 35.39 17.04 -44.49
N GLU A 267 34.43 17.93 -44.53
CA GLU A 267 33.84 18.71 -45.66
C GLU A 267 33.05 17.85 -46.65
N PHE A 268 31.85 18.31 -46.86
CA PHE A 268 30.92 18.40 -48.00
C PHE A 268 29.79 17.36 -48.17
N ASP A 269 28.61 17.96 -48.13
CA ASP A 269 27.44 18.02 -49.01
C ASP A 269 26.70 16.73 -49.46
N ALA A 270 25.43 16.70 -49.15
CA ALA A 270 24.26 16.87 -49.97
C ALA A 270 22.97 16.69 -49.13
#